data_f5afb674c20c28da5767fe2e0823b8ff
#
_entry.id   f5afb674c20c28da5767fe2e0823b8ff
#
_cell.length_a   1.000
_cell.length_b   1.000
_cell.length_c   1.000
_cell.angle_alpha   90.00
_cell.angle_beta   90.00
_cell.angle_gamma   90.00
#
_symmetry.space_group_name_H-M   'P 1'
#
loop_
_entity.id
_entity.type
_entity.pdbx_description
1 polymer ?
#
loop_
_entity_poly.entity_id
_entity_poly.type
_entity_poly.pdbx_seq_one_letter_code
_entity_poly.pdbx_strand_id
1 'polypeptide(L)'
;RATCFEGDSGLLNIIPKSLIRDYNKSLFEITLINGSIIQGIPASEPERYRGKQYHGAWFDELCAFDYLDDAYDGVQFTLRLKDPRIPRVQQIITTTPKPRELIVDLAEGKVGGDVYMVNASSFDNRENLSETFFKQLETYDGTDIGRQEIYGEILDPESAGIIKRKQFKMWPADKPTPELEYVLASYDPATSEKTHNDPTACTVWGIFEQQDGGTCAILLDSWDNHLSYPELRRKVVNDFKEVVYGADNEFAKGKKADLILMEDKSAGISLIQELRGAGVPVQGYNPGRADKVQRLNIVAPLVAKGKVFIPEDPKKPGEFADWAKRFLRQVCSFPEMGGHDDYVDSLSQALRILRDDGWLQLDYLPARDYDYADDDVRKRFANPYAQ
;
A
#
# COMPACT_ATOMS: atom_id res chain seq x y z
N ARG A 1 8.39 21.05 17.29
CA ARG A 1 8.81 21.82 18.46
C ARG A 1 8.58 23.30 18.23
N ALA A 2 9.24 23.89 17.23
CA ALA A 2 9.11 25.31 16.97
C ALA A 2 7.64 25.68 16.68
N THR A 3 6.95 24.95 15.85
CA THR A 3 5.57 25.22 15.46
C THR A 3 4.60 25.06 16.62
N CYS A 4 4.55 23.89 17.25
CA CYS A 4 3.51 23.60 18.24
C CYS A 4 3.72 24.29 19.61
N PHE A 5 4.97 24.58 20.03
CA PHE A 5 5.25 25.12 21.36
C PHE A 5 5.79 26.55 21.35
N GLU A 6 6.85 26.83 20.62
CA GLU A 6 7.68 28.04 20.74
C GLU A 6 7.43 29.06 19.60
N GLY A 7 6.79 28.67 18.48
CA GLY A 7 6.52 29.56 17.34
C GLY A 7 5.46 30.62 17.63
N ASP A 8 5.26 31.54 16.70
CA ASP A 8 4.30 32.65 16.85
C ASP A 8 2.87 32.13 17.12
N SER A 9 2.49 31.01 16.52
CA SER A 9 1.23 30.31 16.75
C SER A 9 1.37 29.15 17.74
N GLY A 10 2.48 29.05 18.46
CA GLY A 10 2.73 27.97 19.41
C GLY A 10 2.02 28.18 20.75
N LEU A 11 1.83 27.08 21.48
CA LEU A 11 1.09 27.05 22.74
C LEU A 11 1.57 28.07 23.76
N LEU A 12 2.86 28.36 23.82
CA LEU A 12 3.44 29.34 24.74
C LEU A 12 3.02 30.80 24.42
N ASN A 13 2.61 31.07 23.19
CA ASN A 13 2.12 32.38 22.76
C ASN A 13 0.60 32.48 22.76
N ILE A 14 -0.11 31.34 22.59
CA ILE A 14 -1.57 31.29 22.60
C ILE A 14 -2.11 31.21 24.02
N ILE A 15 -1.49 30.39 24.89
CA ILE A 15 -1.94 30.25 26.29
C ILE A 15 -1.54 31.52 27.07
N PRO A 16 -2.50 32.19 27.72
CA PRO A 16 -2.18 33.33 28.58
C PRO A 16 -1.07 32.98 29.59
N LYS A 17 -0.05 33.79 29.66
CA LYS A 17 1.12 33.56 30.54
C LYS A 17 0.71 33.38 32.02
N SER A 18 -0.38 34.02 32.43
CA SER A 18 -0.92 33.88 33.78
C SER A 18 -1.45 32.46 34.08
N LEU A 19 -1.72 31.65 33.08
CA LEU A 19 -2.18 30.27 33.23
C LEU A 19 -1.02 29.24 33.17
N ILE A 20 0.15 29.67 32.73
CA ILE A 20 1.34 28.81 32.66
C ILE A 20 2.07 28.89 33.99
N ARG A 21 2.18 27.74 34.66
CA ARG A 21 2.94 27.61 35.91
C ARG A 21 4.42 27.37 35.64
N ASP A 22 4.72 26.50 34.69
CA ASP A 22 6.08 26.10 34.32
C ASP A 22 6.16 25.60 32.87
N TYR A 23 7.34 25.74 32.25
CA TYR A 23 7.66 25.15 30.96
C TYR A 23 9.02 24.48 31.00
N ASN A 24 8.98 23.14 30.92
CA ASN A 24 10.18 22.33 30.81
C ASN A 24 10.55 22.15 29.33
N LYS A 25 11.53 22.91 28.87
CA LYS A 25 12.00 22.92 27.48
C LYS A 25 12.59 21.59 27.03
N SER A 26 13.22 20.84 27.93
CA SER A 26 13.87 19.57 27.59
C SER A 26 12.86 18.43 27.43
N LEU A 27 11.77 18.46 28.20
CA LEU A 27 10.71 17.48 28.14
C LEU A 27 9.54 17.86 27.21
N PHE A 28 9.57 19.08 26.64
CA PHE A 28 8.43 19.67 25.93
C PHE A 28 7.13 19.63 26.74
N GLU A 29 7.20 20.07 27.98
CA GLU A 29 6.10 19.94 28.91
C GLU A 29 5.70 21.31 29.49
N ILE A 30 4.43 21.70 29.31
CA ILE A 30 3.84 22.89 29.90
C ILE A 30 2.98 22.41 31.06
N THR A 31 3.22 22.92 32.26
CA THR A 31 2.36 22.74 33.42
C THR A 31 1.53 23.98 33.63
N LEU A 32 0.20 23.83 33.69
CA LEU A 32 -0.72 24.92 33.95
C LEU A 32 -0.98 25.10 35.45
N ILE A 33 -1.49 26.28 35.87
CA ILE A 33 -1.76 26.61 37.27
C ILE A 33 -2.79 25.67 37.91
N ASN A 34 -3.68 25.07 37.13
CA ASN A 34 -4.67 24.10 37.58
C ASN A 34 -4.13 22.67 37.71
N GLY A 35 -2.84 22.46 37.45
CA GLY A 35 -2.18 21.18 37.47
C GLY A 35 -2.28 20.35 36.18
N SER A 36 -2.93 20.87 35.13
CA SER A 36 -2.95 20.21 33.82
C SER A 36 -1.55 20.24 33.19
N ILE A 37 -1.21 19.16 32.50
CA ILE A 37 0.09 19.01 31.83
C ILE A 37 -0.17 18.82 30.34
N ILE A 38 0.54 19.59 29.50
CA ILE A 38 0.57 19.43 28.05
C ILE A 38 1.97 18.96 27.67
N GLN A 39 2.08 17.79 27.11
CA GLN A 39 3.37 17.19 26.74
C GLN A 39 3.46 16.99 25.24
N GLY A 40 4.57 17.46 24.63
CA GLY A 40 4.90 17.21 23.23
C GLY A 40 5.73 15.93 23.08
N ILE A 41 5.33 15.07 22.15
CA ILE A 41 6.04 13.82 21.83
C ILE A 41 6.32 13.81 20.34
N PRO A 42 7.58 13.59 19.91
CA PRO A 42 7.90 13.46 18.49
C PRO A 42 7.22 12.24 17.87
N ALA A 43 6.62 12.42 16.71
CA ALA A 43 6.00 11.32 15.96
C ALA A 43 7.03 10.31 15.41
N SER A 44 8.30 10.72 15.26
CA SER A 44 9.41 9.85 14.86
C SER A 44 9.82 8.82 15.92
N GLU A 45 9.26 8.91 17.13
CA GLU A 45 9.61 8.04 18.27
C GLU A 45 8.35 7.43 18.90
N PRO A 46 7.57 6.58 18.19
CA PRO A 46 6.28 6.06 18.66
C PRO A 46 6.41 5.23 19.95
N GLU A 47 7.55 4.61 20.19
CA GLU A 47 7.83 3.88 21.44
C GLU A 47 7.71 4.77 22.71
N ARG A 48 7.85 6.08 22.59
CA ARG A 48 7.72 7.02 23.71
C ARG A 48 6.30 7.18 24.23
N TYR A 49 5.30 6.72 23.51
CA TYR A 49 3.90 6.68 23.99
C TYR A 49 3.68 5.56 25.01
N ARG A 50 4.47 4.50 24.97
CA ARG A 50 4.29 3.33 25.85
C ARG A 50 4.33 3.69 27.33
N GLY A 51 3.38 3.14 28.09
CA GLY A 51 3.29 3.34 29.53
C GLY A 51 2.67 4.67 29.96
N LYS A 52 2.38 5.57 29.05
CA LYS A 52 1.74 6.86 29.35
C LYS A 52 0.21 6.74 29.38
N GLN A 53 -0.43 7.74 29.98
CA GLN A 53 -1.88 7.84 30.07
C GLN A 53 -2.31 9.30 29.94
N TYR A 54 -3.28 9.58 29.07
CA TYR A 54 -3.74 10.91 28.77
C TYR A 54 -5.27 11.01 28.76
N HIS A 55 -5.77 12.23 28.92
CA HIS A 55 -7.19 12.59 28.79
C HIS A 55 -7.53 13.03 27.37
N GLY A 56 -6.54 13.43 26.59
CA GLY A 56 -6.70 13.88 25.21
C GLY A 56 -5.39 13.89 24.46
N ALA A 57 -5.46 13.95 23.14
CA ALA A 57 -4.33 14.07 22.24
C ALA A 57 -4.63 15.08 21.14
N TRP A 58 -3.58 15.75 20.67
CA TRP A 58 -3.61 16.58 19.48
C TRP A 58 -2.50 16.11 18.54
N PHE A 59 -2.89 15.74 17.34
CA PHE A 59 -2.00 15.43 16.24
C PHE A 59 -1.92 16.65 15.33
N ASP A 60 -0.74 17.19 15.17
CA ASP A 60 -0.50 18.34 14.30
C ASP A 60 0.17 17.84 13.02
N GLU A 61 -0.48 18.07 11.88
CA GLU A 61 -0.06 17.59 10.55
C GLU A 61 0.12 16.07 10.48
N LEU A 62 -0.93 15.32 10.88
CA LEU A 62 -0.87 13.84 10.96
C LEU A 62 -0.36 13.19 9.66
N CYS A 63 -0.77 13.67 8.48
CA CYS A 63 -0.32 13.14 7.19
C CYS A 63 1.18 13.32 6.91
N ALA A 64 1.85 14.20 7.66
CA ALA A 64 3.30 14.41 7.54
C ALA A 64 4.14 13.45 8.40
N PHE A 65 3.50 12.57 9.18
CA PHE A 65 4.21 11.62 10.03
C PHE A 65 4.77 10.47 9.19
N ASP A 66 6.07 10.18 9.37
CA ASP A 66 6.73 9.03 8.70
C ASP A 66 6.14 7.70 9.18
N TYR A 67 5.86 7.60 10.51
CA TYR A 67 5.26 6.43 11.17
C TYR A 67 3.83 6.75 11.61
N LEU A 68 2.97 7.09 10.63
CA LEU A 68 1.63 7.61 10.89
C LEU A 68 0.77 6.61 11.67
N ASP A 69 0.70 5.36 11.21
CA ASP A 69 -0.15 4.33 11.81
C ASP A 69 0.35 3.95 13.21
N ASP A 70 1.66 3.71 13.37
CA ASP A 70 2.26 3.40 14.68
C ASP A 70 2.06 4.54 15.69
N ALA A 71 2.19 5.78 15.24
CA ALA A 71 1.98 6.96 16.09
C ALA A 71 0.51 7.09 16.50
N TYR A 72 -0.41 6.90 15.55
CA TYR A 72 -1.85 6.95 15.82
C TYR A 72 -2.26 5.84 16.79
N ASP A 73 -1.94 4.59 16.49
CA ASP A 73 -2.28 3.43 17.33
C ASP A 73 -1.64 3.53 18.71
N GLY A 74 -0.35 3.90 18.76
CA GLY A 74 0.35 4.11 20.03
C GLY A 74 -0.37 5.10 20.95
N VAL A 75 -0.89 6.19 20.38
CA VAL A 75 -1.67 7.19 21.16
C VAL A 75 -3.03 6.65 21.58
N GLN A 76 -3.73 5.84 20.74
CA GLN A 76 -5.04 5.25 21.12
C GLN A 76 -4.93 4.48 22.44
N PHE A 77 -3.88 3.69 22.64
CA PHE A 77 -3.66 2.94 23.89
C PHE A 77 -3.36 3.82 25.10
N THR A 78 -2.98 5.09 24.89
CA THR A 78 -2.72 6.04 26.00
C THR A 78 -3.98 6.79 26.44
N LEU A 79 -5.01 6.89 25.61
CA LEU A 79 -6.24 7.64 25.85
C LEU A 79 -7.20 6.87 26.77
N ARG A 80 -6.87 6.77 28.05
CA ARG A 80 -7.59 5.91 29.02
C ARG A 80 -7.79 6.53 30.39
N LEU A 81 -7.40 7.79 30.61
CA LEU A 81 -7.62 8.43 31.89
C LEU A 81 -9.09 8.81 32.05
N LYS A 82 -9.61 8.60 33.28
CA LYS A 82 -10.94 9.03 33.67
C LYS A 82 -10.83 10.22 34.63
N ASP A 83 -11.57 11.28 34.33
CA ASP A 83 -11.74 12.42 35.23
C ASP A 83 -13.22 12.79 35.22
N PRO A 84 -13.89 13.02 36.41
CA PRO A 84 -15.31 13.39 36.48
C PRO A 84 -15.63 14.66 35.67
N ARG A 85 -14.65 15.53 35.46
CA ARG A 85 -14.82 16.78 34.71
C ARG A 85 -14.69 16.58 33.19
N ILE A 86 -14.13 15.43 32.76
CA ILE A 86 -13.88 15.07 31.36
C ILE A 86 -14.72 13.83 31.06
N PRO A 87 -15.90 13.96 30.48
CA PRO A 87 -16.85 12.86 30.33
C PRO A 87 -16.34 11.77 29.38
N ARG A 88 -15.45 12.13 28.44
CA ARG A 88 -14.81 11.20 27.50
C ARG A 88 -13.44 11.71 27.11
N VAL A 89 -12.54 10.81 26.81
CA VAL A 89 -11.26 11.14 26.15
C VAL A 89 -11.55 11.66 24.75
N GLN A 90 -10.73 12.60 24.29
CA GLN A 90 -10.90 13.25 22.98
C GLN A 90 -9.56 13.36 22.26
N GLN A 91 -9.64 13.40 20.95
CA GLN A 91 -8.48 13.70 20.12
C GLN A 91 -8.85 14.73 19.07
N ILE A 92 -7.90 15.57 18.72
CA ILE A 92 -7.97 16.55 17.65
C ILE A 92 -6.89 16.17 16.65
N ILE A 93 -7.25 16.14 15.38
CA ILE A 93 -6.32 15.88 14.28
C ILE A 93 -6.40 17.09 13.36
N THR A 94 -5.26 17.72 13.12
CA THR A 94 -5.08 18.73 12.08
C THR A 94 -4.15 18.17 11.00
N THR A 95 -4.52 18.34 9.74
CA THR A 95 -3.68 17.88 8.63
C THR A 95 -4.14 18.46 7.30
N THR A 96 -3.20 18.71 6.39
CA THR A 96 -3.49 18.74 4.97
C THR A 96 -3.72 17.29 4.53
N PRO A 97 -4.92 16.93 4.03
CA PRO A 97 -5.25 15.53 3.81
C PRO A 97 -4.49 14.97 2.61
N LYS A 98 -3.60 14.02 2.88
CA LYS A 98 -3.06 13.13 1.85
C LYS A 98 -3.91 11.86 1.81
N PRO A 99 -3.96 11.16 0.67
CA PRO A 99 -4.77 9.95 0.52
C PRO A 99 -4.16 8.73 1.27
N ARG A 100 -3.87 8.92 2.57
CA ARG A 100 -3.42 7.87 3.49
C ARG A 100 -4.60 7.03 3.95
N GLU A 101 -4.40 5.72 4.12
CA GLU A 101 -5.46 4.78 4.49
C GLU A 101 -6.19 5.21 5.76
N LEU A 102 -5.48 5.52 6.82
CA LEU A 102 -6.05 6.00 8.07
C LEU A 102 -6.93 7.25 7.88
N ILE A 103 -6.49 8.21 7.04
CA ILE A 103 -7.24 9.45 6.79
C ILE A 103 -8.54 9.16 6.05
N VAL A 104 -8.50 8.28 5.06
CA VAL A 104 -9.69 7.84 4.33
C VAL A 104 -10.65 7.11 5.27
N ASP A 105 -10.14 6.20 6.10
CA ASP A 105 -10.95 5.42 7.04
C ASP A 105 -11.56 6.29 8.16
N LEU A 106 -10.83 7.33 8.62
CA LEU A 106 -11.37 8.35 9.52
C LEU A 106 -12.51 9.12 8.86
N ALA A 107 -12.31 9.57 7.61
CA ALA A 107 -13.32 10.33 6.87
C ALA A 107 -14.58 9.50 6.56
N GLU A 108 -14.42 8.22 6.31
CA GLU A 108 -15.51 7.27 6.04
C GLU A 108 -16.15 6.71 7.31
N GLY A 109 -15.67 7.10 8.52
CA GLY A 109 -16.18 6.62 9.79
C GLY A 109 -15.90 5.12 10.06
N LYS A 110 -14.91 4.54 9.42
CA LYS A 110 -14.52 3.13 9.61
C LYS A 110 -13.66 2.91 10.85
N VAL A 111 -13.03 3.97 11.35
CA VAL A 111 -12.27 3.92 12.60
C VAL A 111 -13.24 4.05 13.76
N GLY A 112 -13.10 3.21 14.79
CA GLY A 112 -14.02 3.19 15.93
C GLY A 112 -14.10 4.55 16.65
N GLY A 113 -15.31 4.94 17.03
CA GLY A 113 -15.61 6.17 17.73
C GLY A 113 -16.42 7.18 16.89
N ASP A 114 -16.85 8.28 17.54
CA ASP A 114 -17.54 9.39 16.84
C ASP A 114 -16.48 10.29 16.17
N VAL A 115 -16.42 10.28 14.86
CA VAL A 115 -15.55 11.18 14.08
C VAL A 115 -16.38 12.37 13.60
N TYR A 116 -15.91 13.57 13.91
CA TYR A 116 -16.46 14.81 13.37
C TYR A 116 -15.39 15.51 12.53
N MET A 117 -15.63 15.60 11.23
CA MET A 117 -14.70 16.20 10.30
C MET A 117 -15.15 17.60 9.89
N VAL A 118 -14.21 18.54 9.94
CA VAL A 118 -14.37 19.90 9.43
C VAL A 118 -13.33 20.12 8.35
N ASN A 119 -13.77 20.58 7.20
CA ASN A 119 -12.87 21.01 6.13
C ASN A 119 -12.89 22.54 6.05
N ALA A 120 -11.71 23.12 5.82
CA ALA A 120 -11.53 24.56 5.59
C ALA A 120 -10.56 24.76 4.42
N SER A 121 -10.89 25.70 3.55
CA SER A 121 -10.00 26.08 2.44
C SER A 121 -8.99 27.15 2.87
N SER A 122 -7.89 27.28 2.14
CA SER A 122 -6.96 28.41 2.31
C SER A 122 -7.67 29.76 2.13
N PHE A 123 -8.74 29.80 1.34
CA PHE A 123 -9.53 31.02 1.13
C PHE A 123 -10.32 31.46 2.35
N ASP A 124 -10.70 30.51 3.23
CA ASP A 124 -11.41 30.82 4.48
C ASP A 124 -10.50 31.58 5.48
N ASN A 125 -9.19 31.48 5.30
CA ASN A 125 -8.18 32.16 6.12
C ASN A 125 -7.56 33.41 5.41
N ARG A 126 -8.27 33.95 4.42
CA ARG A 126 -7.73 35.03 3.56
C ARG A 126 -7.25 36.25 4.33
N GLU A 127 -7.91 36.61 5.42
CA GLU A 127 -7.56 37.78 6.20
C GLU A 127 -6.18 37.69 6.89
N ASN A 128 -5.69 36.46 7.10
CA ASN A 128 -4.43 36.21 7.77
C ASN A 128 -3.27 35.86 6.82
N LEU A 129 -3.54 35.82 5.52
CA LEU A 129 -2.57 35.40 4.51
C LEU A 129 -2.25 36.55 3.53
N SER A 130 -1.05 36.56 2.98
CA SER A 130 -0.64 37.61 2.05
C SER A 130 -1.32 37.48 0.68
N GLU A 131 -1.61 38.61 0.01
CA GLU A 131 -2.14 38.59 -1.37
C GLU A 131 -1.19 37.92 -2.37
N THR A 132 0.12 38.01 -2.14
CA THR A 132 1.14 37.36 -2.99
C THR A 132 1.02 35.83 -2.91
N PHE A 133 0.68 35.31 -1.73
CA PHE A 133 0.43 33.89 -1.52
C PHE A 133 -0.82 33.43 -2.33
N PHE A 134 -1.90 34.19 -2.31
CA PHE A 134 -3.10 33.86 -3.09
C PHE A 134 -2.85 33.85 -4.59
N LYS A 135 -2.07 34.79 -5.12
CA LYS A 135 -1.68 34.75 -6.53
C LYS A 135 -0.89 33.50 -6.93
N GLN A 136 -0.08 32.98 -6.00
CA GLN A 136 0.59 31.69 -6.21
C GLN A 136 -0.40 30.54 -6.17
N LEU A 137 -1.33 30.51 -5.23
CA LEU A 137 -2.36 29.47 -5.13
C LEU A 137 -3.22 29.38 -6.39
N GLU A 138 -3.56 30.51 -7.03
CA GLU A 138 -4.33 30.55 -8.28
C GLU A 138 -3.67 29.74 -9.40
N THR A 139 -2.34 29.58 -9.39
CA THR A 139 -1.62 28.76 -10.39
C THR A 139 -1.85 27.27 -10.21
N TYR A 140 -2.29 26.82 -9.04
CA TYR A 140 -2.60 25.42 -8.72
C TYR A 140 -4.10 25.13 -8.78
N ASP A 141 -4.94 26.15 -8.97
CA ASP A 141 -6.38 25.94 -9.04
C ASP A 141 -6.78 24.99 -10.18
N GLY A 142 -7.70 24.08 -9.90
CA GLY A 142 -8.10 23.03 -10.85
C GLY A 142 -7.13 21.84 -10.98
N THR A 143 -5.98 21.86 -10.30
CA THR A 143 -5.06 20.71 -10.22
C THR A 143 -5.37 19.84 -9.01
N ASP A 144 -4.92 18.57 -9.04
CA ASP A 144 -5.06 17.68 -7.86
C ASP A 144 -4.30 18.22 -6.64
N ILE A 145 -3.14 18.85 -6.84
CA ILE A 145 -2.42 19.53 -5.77
C ILE A 145 -3.25 20.69 -5.21
N GLY A 146 -3.89 21.48 -6.07
CA GLY A 146 -4.76 22.57 -5.62
C GLY A 146 -5.97 22.05 -4.84
N ARG A 147 -6.60 20.98 -5.30
CA ARG A 147 -7.72 20.35 -4.57
C ARG A 147 -7.31 19.89 -3.17
N GLN A 148 -6.13 19.32 -3.03
CA GLN A 148 -5.59 18.87 -1.76
C GLN A 148 -5.11 20.02 -0.86
N GLU A 149 -4.23 20.88 -1.35
CA GLU A 149 -3.53 21.90 -0.54
C GLU A 149 -4.35 23.17 -0.31
N ILE A 150 -5.23 23.53 -1.28
CA ILE A 150 -6.05 24.75 -1.19
C ILE A 150 -7.41 24.45 -0.57
N TYR A 151 -8.06 23.38 -1.04
CA TYR A 151 -9.43 23.06 -0.65
C TYR A 151 -9.52 21.97 0.42
N GLY A 152 -8.39 21.36 0.82
CA GLY A 152 -8.36 20.30 1.83
C GLY A 152 -9.16 19.06 1.44
N GLU A 153 -9.29 18.79 0.12
CA GLU A 153 -10.02 17.63 -0.35
C GLU A 153 -9.20 16.34 -0.13
N ILE A 154 -9.86 15.32 0.38
CA ILE A 154 -9.29 13.96 0.39
C ILE A 154 -9.48 13.40 -1.01
N LEU A 155 -8.39 13.33 -1.77
CA LEU A 155 -8.43 12.77 -3.11
C LEU A 155 -8.63 11.26 -3.02
N ASP A 156 -9.29 10.68 -4.04
CA ASP A 156 -9.33 9.23 -4.19
C ASP A 156 -7.90 8.71 -4.41
N PRO A 157 -7.36 7.91 -3.48
CA PRO A 157 -5.99 7.39 -3.58
C PRO A 157 -5.72 6.69 -4.91
N GLU A 158 -6.72 5.96 -5.40
CA GLU A 158 -6.60 5.16 -6.62
C GLU A 158 -6.61 6.02 -7.90
N SER A 159 -7.02 7.29 -7.80
CA SER A 159 -6.96 8.23 -8.91
C SER A 159 -5.57 8.81 -9.14
N ALA A 160 -4.74 8.87 -8.11
CA ALA A 160 -3.41 9.49 -8.13
C ALA A 160 -2.27 8.52 -8.49
N GLY A 161 -2.42 7.20 -8.24
CA GLY A 161 -1.38 6.20 -8.47
C GLY A 161 -0.92 6.06 -9.92
N ILE A 162 0.20 5.37 -10.12
CA ILE A 162 0.78 5.11 -11.45
C ILE A 162 -0.16 4.24 -12.29
N ILE A 163 -0.74 3.19 -11.70
CA ILE A 163 -1.72 2.30 -12.32
C ILE A 163 -3.10 2.70 -11.82
N LYS A 164 -4.05 2.88 -12.73
CA LYS A 164 -5.43 3.22 -12.37
C LYS A 164 -6.31 1.96 -12.34
N ARG A 165 -7.21 1.85 -11.36
CA ARG A 165 -8.14 0.71 -11.23
C ARG A 165 -8.86 0.37 -12.53
N LYS A 166 -9.31 1.38 -13.30
CA LYS A 166 -10.00 1.21 -14.59
C LYS A 166 -9.15 0.62 -15.71
N GLN A 167 -7.83 0.53 -15.53
CA GLN A 167 -6.93 -0.07 -16.53
C GLN A 167 -6.86 -1.59 -16.38
N PHE A 168 -7.18 -2.14 -15.21
CA PHE A 168 -7.37 -3.57 -15.06
C PHE A 168 -8.63 -4.02 -15.79
N LYS A 169 -8.55 -5.14 -16.47
CA LYS A 169 -9.70 -5.77 -17.09
C LYS A 169 -10.42 -6.66 -16.09
N MET A 170 -11.73 -6.63 -16.13
CA MET A 170 -12.55 -7.49 -15.27
C MET A 170 -12.81 -8.82 -15.98
N TRP A 171 -12.54 -9.93 -15.29
CA TRP A 171 -12.96 -11.25 -15.76
C TRP A 171 -14.35 -11.52 -15.21
N PRO A 172 -15.37 -11.74 -16.09
CA PRO A 172 -16.76 -11.86 -15.65
C PRO A 172 -16.98 -13.06 -14.73
N ALA A 173 -17.75 -12.88 -13.67
CA ALA A 173 -18.05 -13.93 -12.68
C ALA A 173 -18.93 -15.08 -13.24
N ASP A 174 -19.64 -14.84 -14.32
CA ASP A 174 -20.46 -15.84 -15.02
C ASP A 174 -19.64 -16.75 -15.94
N LYS A 175 -18.36 -16.42 -16.16
CA LYS A 175 -17.43 -17.24 -16.95
C LYS A 175 -16.51 -18.04 -16.05
N PRO A 176 -16.24 -19.32 -16.37
CA PRO A 176 -15.21 -20.08 -15.68
C PRO A 176 -13.86 -19.39 -15.85
N THR A 177 -12.97 -19.57 -14.87
CA THR A 177 -11.57 -19.18 -15.04
C THR A 177 -11.01 -19.76 -16.32
N PRO A 178 -10.27 -18.99 -17.14
CA PRO A 178 -9.77 -19.47 -18.42
C PRO A 178 -8.82 -20.66 -18.24
N GLU A 179 -8.61 -21.44 -19.29
CA GLU A 179 -7.60 -22.49 -19.27
C GLU A 179 -6.20 -21.88 -19.10
N LEU A 180 -5.51 -22.29 -18.03
CA LEU A 180 -4.26 -21.70 -17.60
C LEU A 180 -3.08 -22.45 -18.22
N GLU A 181 -2.28 -21.77 -19.01
CA GLU A 181 -1.04 -22.31 -19.57
C GLU A 181 0.08 -22.36 -18.53
N TYR A 182 0.18 -21.32 -17.72
CA TYR A 182 1.23 -21.13 -16.72
C TYR A 182 0.72 -20.43 -15.48
N VAL A 183 1.19 -20.83 -14.31
CA VAL A 183 0.82 -20.19 -13.03
C VAL A 183 2.09 -19.80 -12.27
N LEU A 184 2.23 -18.50 -12.00
CA LEU A 184 3.32 -17.90 -11.25
C LEU A 184 2.82 -17.37 -9.92
N ALA A 185 3.40 -17.83 -8.81
CA ALA A 185 3.17 -17.24 -7.49
C ALA A 185 4.37 -16.36 -7.10
N SER A 186 4.12 -15.08 -6.92
CA SER A 186 5.12 -14.05 -6.65
C SER A 186 5.06 -13.61 -5.19
N TYR A 187 6.18 -13.73 -4.49
CA TYR A 187 6.29 -13.40 -3.07
C TYR A 187 7.25 -12.23 -2.85
N ASP A 188 6.81 -11.26 -2.06
CA ASP A 188 7.65 -10.26 -1.44
C ASP A 188 7.76 -10.58 0.06
N PRO A 189 8.80 -11.29 0.51
CA PRO A 189 8.94 -11.68 1.90
C PRO A 189 9.39 -10.49 2.76
N ALA A 190 8.84 -10.36 3.98
CA ALA A 190 9.32 -9.40 4.96
C ALA A 190 10.82 -9.53 5.21
N THR A 191 11.57 -8.41 5.09
CA THR A 191 13.04 -8.43 4.95
C THR A 191 13.82 -8.48 6.24
N SER A 192 13.22 -8.33 7.41
CA SER A 192 13.98 -8.35 8.68
C SER A 192 13.19 -8.84 9.88
N GLU A 193 13.90 -9.57 10.78
CA GLU A 193 13.39 -9.92 12.10
C GLU A 193 13.13 -8.72 13.03
N LYS A 194 13.57 -7.51 12.63
CA LYS A 194 13.47 -6.28 13.44
C LYS A 194 12.26 -5.42 13.13
N THR A 195 11.66 -5.59 11.97
CA THR A 195 10.41 -4.92 11.59
C THR A 195 9.26 -5.90 11.73
N HIS A 196 8.72 -6.02 12.93
CA HIS A 196 7.49 -6.78 13.20
C HIS A 196 6.27 -6.26 12.42
N ASN A 197 6.44 -5.20 11.64
CA ASN A 197 5.36 -4.46 11.00
C ASN A 197 5.28 -4.63 9.47
N ASP A 198 6.28 -5.21 8.79
CA ASP A 198 6.19 -5.44 7.35
C ASP A 198 5.57 -6.82 7.07
N PRO A 199 4.41 -6.91 6.43
CA PRO A 199 3.81 -8.18 6.04
C PRO A 199 4.58 -8.79 4.85
N THR A 200 4.49 -10.10 4.73
CA THR A 200 4.82 -10.77 3.46
C THR A 200 3.63 -10.69 2.54
N ALA A 201 3.81 -10.20 1.32
CA ALA A 201 2.78 -10.18 0.30
C ALA A 201 3.00 -11.29 -0.75
N CYS A 202 1.88 -11.82 -1.24
CA CYS A 202 1.86 -12.78 -2.34
C CYS A 202 0.79 -12.40 -3.35
N THR A 203 1.14 -12.52 -4.63
CA THR A 203 0.19 -12.47 -5.75
C THR A 203 0.37 -13.66 -6.64
N VAL A 204 -0.73 -14.30 -7.05
CA VAL A 204 -0.70 -15.48 -7.92
C VAL A 204 -1.31 -15.14 -9.27
N TRP A 205 -0.57 -15.39 -10.32
CA TRP A 205 -0.90 -15.00 -11.69
C TRP A 205 -1.03 -16.21 -12.59
N GLY A 206 -2.17 -16.33 -13.27
CA GLY A 206 -2.39 -17.32 -14.31
C GLY A 206 -2.22 -16.70 -15.69
N ILE A 207 -1.49 -17.35 -16.57
CA ILE A 207 -1.37 -16.98 -17.98
C ILE A 207 -2.35 -17.78 -18.80
N PHE A 208 -3.06 -17.11 -19.69
CA PHE A 208 -4.04 -17.70 -20.58
C PHE A 208 -4.02 -17.03 -21.95
N GLU A 209 -4.46 -17.76 -22.97
CA GLU A 209 -4.59 -17.24 -24.33
C GLU A 209 -6.01 -16.71 -24.55
N GLN A 210 -6.11 -15.51 -25.13
CA GLN A 210 -7.40 -14.95 -25.57
C GLN A 210 -7.78 -15.50 -26.96
N GLN A 211 -9.06 -15.42 -27.30
CA GLN A 211 -9.57 -15.87 -28.59
C GLN A 211 -8.95 -15.15 -29.80
N ASP A 212 -8.41 -13.96 -29.59
CA ASP A 212 -7.71 -13.16 -30.61
C ASP A 212 -6.22 -13.54 -30.76
N GLY A 213 -5.77 -14.57 -30.03
CA GLY A 213 -4.41 -15.10 -30.09
C GLY A 213 -3.38 -14.35 -29.24
N GLY A 214 -3.82 -13.43 -28.37
CA GLY A 214 -2.94 -12.72 -27.46
C GLY A 214 -2.91 -13.33 -26.07
N THR A 215 -1.73 -13.43 -25.45
CA THR A 215 -1.63 -13.90 -24.07
C THR A 215 -1.90 -12.79 -23.06
N CYS A 216 -2.57 -13.16 -21.95
CA CYS A 216 -2.94 -12.28 -20.86
C CYS A 216 -2.67 -12.93 -19.50
N ALA A 217 -2.57 -12.10 -18.48
CA ALA A 217 -2.48 -12.55 -17.09
C ALA A 217 -3.78 -12.32 -16.35
N ILE A 218 -4.17 -13.25 -15.50
CA ILE A 218 -5.28 -13.12 -14.55
C ILE A 218 -4.76 -13.29 -13.13
N LEU A 219 -5.16 -12.39 -12.23
CA LEU A 219 -4.90 -12.54 -10.80
C LEU A 219 -5.77 -13.67 -10.25
N LEU A 220 -5.16 -14.68 -9.68
CA LEU A 220 -5.85 -15.88 -9.17
C LEU A 220 -5.98 -15.85 -7.66
N ASP A 221 -5.06 -15.18 -6.96
CA ASP A 221 -5.06 -15.00 -5.51
C ASP A 221 -4.17 -13.83 -5.12
N SER A 222 -4.50 -13.17 -4.01
CA SER A 222 -3.65 -12.17 -3.39
C SER A 222 -3.86 -12.15 -1.88
N TRP A 223 -2.77 -12.15 -1.12
CA TRP A 223 -2.81 -12.04 0.33
C TRP A 223 -1.54 -11.37 0.86
N ASP A 224 -1.66 -10.74 2.02
CA ASP A 224 -0.54 -10.24 2.83
C ASP A 224 -0.75 -10.66 4.28
N ASN A 225 0.30 -11.14 4.91
CA ASN A 225 0.28 -11.61 6.28
C ASN A 225 1.62 -11.41 6.98
N HIS A 226 1.54 -11.16 8.29
CA HIS A 226 2.72 -11.19 9.15
C HIS A 226 3.05 -12.64 9.51
N LEU A 227 3.99 -13.22 8.81
CA LEU A 227 4.41 -14.60 8.99
C LEU A 227 5.85 -14.64 9.48
N SER A 228 6.11 -15.45 10.51
CA SER A 228 7.48 -15.81 10.87
C SER A 228 8.13 -16.64 9.75
N TYR A 229 9.45 -16.63 9.68
CA TYR A 229 10.18 -17.40 8.68
C TYR A 229 9.75 -18.87 8.56
N PRO A 230 9.59 -19.64 9.68
CA PRO A 230 9.11 -21.02 9.58
C PRO A 230 7.67 -21.16 9.08
N GLU A 231 6.82 -20.18 9.39
CA GLU A 231 5.42 -20.16 8.93
C GLU A 231 5.34 -19.87 7.42
N LEU A 232 6.09 -18.87 6.96
CA LEU A 232 6.18 -18.56 5.54
C LEU A 232 6.69 -19.76 4.74
N ARG A 233 7.78 -20.39 5.21
CA ARG A 233 8.31 -21.60 4.55
C ARG A 233 7.26 -22.70 4.44
N ARG A 234 6.54 -22.99 5.53
CA ARG A 234 5.47 -24.02 5.54
C ARG A 234 4.35 -23.64 4.57
N LYS A 235 3.92 -22.36 4.59
CA LYS A 235 2.86 -21.88 3.71
C LYS A 235 3.25 -22.04 2.25
N VAL A 236 4.42 -21.58 1.83
CA VAL A 236 4.87 -21.71 0.43
C VAL A 236 4.92 -23.17 -0.03
N VAL A 237 5.45 -24.07 0.80
CA VAL A 237 5.52 -25.51 0.47
C VAL A 237 4.12 -26.12 0.35
N ASN A 238 3.21 -25.77 1.26
CA ASN A 238 1.84 -26.30 1.25
C ASN A 238 1.06 -25.75 0.05
N ASP A 239 1.13 -24.44 -0.19
CA ASP A 239 0.44 -23.80 -1.31
C ASP A 239 0.90 -24.40 -2.64
N PHE A 240 2.21 -24.60 -2.83
CA PHE A 240 2.74 -25.25 -4.02
C PHE A 240 2.25 -26.70 -4.20
N LYS A 241 2.17 -27.48 -3.13
CA LYS A 241 1.81 -28.90 -3.19
C LYS A 241 0.32 -29.13 -3.29
N GLU A 242 -0.48 -28.31 -2.65
CA GLU A 242 -1.90 -28.63 -2.38
C GLU A 242 -2.86 -27.69 -3.09
N VAL A 243 -2.50 -26.41 -3.30
CA VAL A 243 -3.43 -25.43 -3.86
C VAL A 243 -3.53 -25.56 -5.38
N VAL A 244 -4.76 -25.65 -5.86
CA VAL A 244 -5.12 -25.59 -7.28
C VAL A 244 -5.82 -24.26 -7.52
N TYR A 245 -5.16 -23.36 -8.23
CA TYR A 245 -5.69 -22.03 -8.51
C TYR A 245 -6.64 -22.04 -9.70
N GLY A 246 -7.68 -21.19 -9.65
CA GLY A 246 -8.63 -21.06 -10.73
C GLY A 246 -9.62 -22.22 -10.88
N ALA A 247 -9.76 -23.08 -9.88
CA ALA A 247 -10.75 -24.14 -9.84
C ALA A 247 -12.07 -23.66 -9.20
N ASP A 248 -12.63 -22.55 -9.72
CA ASP A 248 -13.74 -21.84 -9.08
C ASP A 248 -15.10 -22.52 -9.27
N ASN A 249 -15.21 -23.41 -10.26
CA ASN A 249 -16.44 -24.15 -10.55
C ASN A 249 -16.12 -25.48 -11.26
N GLU A 250 -17.14 -26.31 -11.48
CA GLU A 250 -17.02 -27.62 -12.12
C GLU A 250 -16.48 -27.61 -13.57
N PHE A 251 -16.48 -26.46 -14.23
CA PHE A 251 -15.99 -26.27 -15.61
C PHE A 251 -14.55 -25.78 -15.66
N ALA A 252 -14.02 -25.24 -14.55
CA ALA A 252 -12.66 -24.74 -14.47
C ALA A 252 -11.73 -25.82 -13.89
N LYS A 253 -10.80 -26.32 -14.70
CA LYS A 253 -9.85 -27.37 -14.27
C LYS A 253 -8.88 -26.87 -13.21
N GLY A 254 -8.59 -25.56 -13.20
CA GLY A 254 -7.56 -24.96 -12.37
C GLY A 254 -6.16 -25.52 -12.64
N LYS A 255 -5.16 -24.91 -12.03
CA LYS A 255 -3.75 -25.35 -12.15
C LYS A 255 -2.98 -25.05 -10.88
N LYS A 256 -2.03 -25.90 -10.51
CA LYS A 256 -1.06 -25.60 -9.45
C LYS A 256 -0.04 -24.59 -9.95
N ALA A 257 0.66 -23.93 -9.03
CA ALA A 257 1.75 -23.05 -9.41
C ALA A 257 2.86 -23.84 -10.13
N ASP A 258 3.32 -23.32 -11.27
CA ASP A 258 4.45 -23.86 -12.01
C ASP A 258 5.78 -23.34 -11.46
N LEU A 259 5.77 -22.09 -10.96
CA LEU A 259 6.94 -21.43 -10.44
C LEU A 259 6.60 -20.53 -9.24
N ILE A 260 7.47 -20.54 -8.25
CA ILE A 260 7.50 -19.55 -7.18
C ILE A 260 8.55 -18.50 -7.51
N LEU A 261 8.18 -17.23 -7.56
CA LEU A 261 9.08 -16.10 -7.69
C LEU A 261 9.26 -15.44 -6.32
N MET A 262 10.49 -15.18 -5.92
CA MET A 262 10.76 -14.61 -4.59
C MET A 262 11.89 -13.60 -4.67
N GLU A 263 11.74 -12.45 -4.01
CA GLU A 263 12.80 -11.45 -3.98
C GLU A 263 14.08 -12.01 -3.33
N ASP A 264 15.21 -11.87 -4.05
CA ASP A 264 16.53 -12.38 -3.67
C ASP A 264 17.29 -11.35 -2.81
N LYS A 265 16.72 -11.06 -1.64
CA LYS A 265 17.33 -10.18 -0.63
C LYS A 265 17.17 -10.76 0.77
N SER A 266 18.17 -10.52 1.62
CA SER A 266 18.10 -10.83 3.06
C SER A 266 17.56 -12.24 3.37
N ALA A 267 16.42 -12.34 4.04
CA ALA A 267 15.76 -13.60 4.39
C ALA A 267 15.32 -14.43 3.16
N GLY A 268 15.06 -13.77 2.03
CA GLY A 268 14.66 -14.44 0.78
C GLY A 268 15.70 -15.41 0.27
N ILE A 269 16.99 -15.08 0.36
CA ILE A 269 18.10 -15.96 -0.12
C ILE A 269 18.06 -17.32 0.59
N SER A 270 18.00 -17.32 1.92
CA SER A 270 17.94 -18.55 2.71
C SER A 270 16.68 -19.36 2.43
N LEU A 271 15.56 -18.66 2.32
CA LEU A 271 14.27 -19.30 2.03
C LEU A 271 14.25 -19.95 0.64
N ILE A 272 14.80 -19.30 -0.39
CA ILE A 272 14.95 -19.85 -1.73
C ILE A 272 15.75 -21.16 -1.70
N GLN A 273 16.87 -21.21 -0.96
CA GLN A 273 17.68 -22.41 -0.84
C GLN A 273 16.93 -23.57 -0.17
N GLU A 274 16.23 -23.29 0.93
CA GLU A 274 15.44 -24.31 1.65
C GLU A 274 14.26 -24.83 0.81
N LEU A 275 13.56 -23.95 0.09
CA LEU A 275 12.44 -24.31 -0.76
C LEU A 275 12.90 -25.20 -1.92
N ARG A 276 14.04 -24.88 -2.55
CA ARG A 276 14.67 -25.75 -3.57
C ARG A 276 15.01 -27.13 -3.01
N GLY A 277 15.57 -27.16 -1.78
CA GLY A 277 15.83 -28.41 -1.07
C GLY A 277 14.56 -29.21 -0.75
N ALA A 278 13.40 -28.57 -0.65
CA ALA A 278 12.09 -29.19 -0.47
C ALA A 278 11.42 -29.60 -1.78
N GLY A 279 12.09 -29.42 -2.94
CA GLY A 279 11.57 -29.77 -4.27
C GLY A 279 10.56 -28.77 -4.82
N VAL A 280 10.57 -27.53 -4.32
CA VAL A 280 9.74 -26.44 -4.85
C VAL A 280 10.51 -25.69 -5.92
N PRO A 281 9.98 -25.50 -7.14
CA PRO A 281 10.61 -24.70 -8.19
C PRO A 281 10.57 -23.21 -7.79
N VAL A 282 11.71 -22.69 -7.34
CA VAL A 282 11.83 -21.29 -6.89
C VAL A 282 12.87 -20.57 -7.73
N GLN A 283 12.46 -19.41 -8.26
CA GLN A 283 13.37 -18.46 -8.92
C GLN A 283 13.56 -17.24 -8.01
N GLY A 284 14.83 -16.86 -7.79
CA GLY A 284 15.16 -15.61 -7.13
C GLY A 284 14.99 -14.43 -8.10
N TYR A 285 14.37 -13.36 -7.62
CA TYR A 285 14.26 -12.11 -8.34
C TYR A 285 15.16 -11.04 -7.72
N ASN A 286 16.06 -10.51 -8.53
CA ASN A 286 16.88 -9.37 -8.11
C ASN A 286 16.29 -8.09 -8.71
N PRO A 287 15.75 -7.18 -7.89
CA PRO A 287 15.17 -5.93 -8.38
C PRO A 287 16.20 -4.95 -8.94
N GLY A 288 17.50 -5.18 -8.72
CA GLY A 288 18.58 -4.31 -9.16
C GLY A 288 18.63 -3.00 -8.36
N ARG A 289 18.98 -1.90 -9.08
CA ARG A 289 19.08 -0.55 -8.50
C ARG A 289 17.82 0.32 -8.73
N ALA A 290 16.85 -0.19 -9.48
CA ALA A 290 15.62 0.54 -9.77
C ALA A 290 14.77 0.67 -8.50
N ASP A 291 14.29 1.87 -8.22
CA ASP A 291 13.32 2.10 -7.15
C ASP A 291 11.94 1.51 -7.49
N LYS A 292 11.04 1.46 -6.52
CA LYS A 292 9.70 0.88 -6.68
C LYS A 292 8.88 1.60 -7.75
N VAL A 293 8.99 2.93 -7.83
CA VAL A 293 8.31 3.76 -8.84
C VAL A 293 8.77 3.37 -10.24
N GLN A 294 10.08 3.25 -10.45
CA GLN A 294 10.64 2.84 -11.73
C GLN A 294 10.21 1.42 -12.09
N ARG A 295 10.23 0.48 -11.14
CA ARG A 295 9.81 -0.91 -11.37
C ARG A 295 8.34 -0.99 -11.79
N LEU A 296 7.47 -0.26 -11.10
CA LEU A 296 6.05 -0.23 -11.45
C LEU A 296 5.80 0.42 -12.82
N ASN A 297 6.49 1.52 -13.14
CA ASN A 297 6.39 2.17 -14.46
C ASN A 297 6.80 1.26 -15.62
N ILE A 298 7.73 0.32 -15.40
CA ILE A 298 8.14 -0.64 -16.43
C ILE A 298 7.00 -1.60 -16.80
N VAL A 299 6.14 -1.97 -15.86
CA VAL A 299 5.05 -2.95 -16.06
C VAL A 299 3.68 -2.31 -16.24
N ALA A 300 3.50 -1.05 -15.84
CA ALA A 300 2.24 -0.31 -16.00
C ALA A 300 1.67 -0.34 -17.43
N PRO A 301 2.47 -0.31 -18.51
CA PRO A 301 1.94 -0.45 -19.86
C PRO A 301 1.20 -1.77 -20.13
N LEU A 302 1.55 -2.88 -19.47
CA LEU A 302 0.84 -4.15 -19.59
C LEU A 302 -0.60 -4.02 -19.07
N VAL A 303 -0.75 -3.36 -17.93
CA VAL A 303 -2.07 -3.09 -17.32
C VAL A 303 -2.86 -2.12 -18.21
N ALA A 304 -2.24 -1.02 -18.63
CA ALA A 304 -2.87 0.00 -19.46
C ALA A 304 -3.35 -0.53 -20.82
N LYS A 305 -2.68 -1.53 -21.38
CA LYS A 305 -3.05 -2.21 -22.64
C LYS A 305 -4.07 -3.34 -22.45
N GLY A 306 -4.57 -3.55 -21.21
CA GLY A 306 -5.60 -4.53 -20.92
C GLY A 306 -5.11 -5.98 -20.94
N LYS A 307 -3.80 -6.20 -20.74
CA LYS A 307 -3.22 -7.55 -20.65
C LYS A 307 -3.37 -8.18 -19.26
N VAL A 308 -3.90 -7.46 -18.28
CA VAL A 308 -4.02 -7.91 -16.89
C VAL A 308 -5.48 -7.90 -16.46
N PHE A 309 -5.95 -9.06 -16.05
CA PHE A 309 -7.33 -9.31 -15.61
C PHE A 309 -7.38 -9.55 -14.10
N ILE A 310 -8.50 -9.14 -13.51
CA ILE A 310 -8.86 -9.45 -12.12
C ILE A 310 -10.30 -9.97 -12.13
N PRO A 311 -10.61 -11.05 -11.39
CA PRO A 311 -11.95 -11.60 -11.34
C PRO A 311 -12.98 -10.61 -10.78
N GLU A 312 -14.21 -10.69 -11.31
CA GLU A 312 -15.39 -10.01 -10.78
C GLU A 312 -15.90 -10.74 -9.53
N ASP A 313 -16.46 -9.98 -8.60
CA ASP A 313 -17.13 -10.53 -7.42
C ASP A 313 -18.48 -11.16 -7.82
N PRO A 314 -18.67 -12.47 -7.61
CA PRO A 314 -19.92 -13.13 -8.00
C PRO A 314 -21.15 -12.63 -7.22
N LYS A 315 -20.96 -11.95 -6.09
CA LYS A 315 -22.05 -11.38 -5.28
C LYS A 315 -22.31 -9.91 -5.57
N LYS A 316 -21.36 -9.23 -6.25
CA LYS A 316 -21.41 -7.79 -6.53
C LYS A 316 -21.04 -7.52 -7.99
N PRO A 317 -21.98 -7.71 -8.94
CA PRO A 317 -21.70 -7.48 -10.35
C PRO A 317 -21.16 -6.08 -10.62
N GLY A 318 -20.10 -5.99 -11.42
CA GLY A 318 -19.41 -4.75 -11.73
C GLY A 318 -18.33 -4.37 -10.71
N GLU A 319 -18.12 -5.13 -9.63
CA GLU A 319 -17.01 -4.95 -8.70
C GLU A 319 -15.98 -6.07 -8.86
N PHE A 320 -14.71 -5.74 -8.61
CA PHE A 320 -13.66 -6.76 -8.51
C PHE A 320 -13.84 -7.61 -7.24
N ALA A 321 -13.37 -8.86 -7.29
CA ALA A 321 -13.43 -9.80 -6.19
C ALA A 321 -12.96 -9.19 -4.86
N ASP A 322 -13.68 -9.47 -3.77
CA ASP A 322 -13.45 -8.86 -2.46
C ASP A 322 -12.01 -9.07 -1.96
N TRP A 323 -11.45 -10.25 -2.18
CA TRP A 323 -10.08 -10.59 -1.79
C TRP A 323 -9.02 -9.79 -2.58
N ALA A 324 -9.34 -9.29 -3.78
CA ALA A 324 -8.44 -8.46 -4.58
C ALA A 324 -8.50 -6.95 -4.21
N LYS A 325 -9.45 -6.52 -3.38
CA LYS A 325 -9.65 -5.09 -3.07
C LYS A 325 -8.44 -4.45 -2.39
N ARG A 326 -7.81 -5.18 -1.45
CA ARG A 326 -6.62 -4.68 -0.76
C ARG A 326 -5.43 -4.56 -1.69
N PHE A 327 -5.20 -5.55 -2.55
CA PHE A 327 -4.23 -5.49 -3.63
C PHE A 327 -4.47 -4.28 -4.54
N LEU A 328 -5.69 -4.11 -5.04
CA LEU A 328 -6.05 -3.00 -5.92
C LEU A 328 -5.82 -1.64 -5.24
N ARG A 329 -6.23 -1.51 -3.98
CA ARG A 329 -6.05 -0.28 -3.21
C ARG A 329 -4.57 0.09 -3.11
N GLN A 330 -3.68 -0.83 -2.72
CA GLN A 330 -2.24 -0.57 -2.65
C GLN A 330 -1.64 -0.21 -4.00
N VAL A 331 -1.88 -1.03 -5.02
CA VAL A 331 -1.27 -0.85 -6.34
C VAL A 331 -1.77 0.41 -7.04
N CYS A 332 -3.07 0.71 -6.94
CA CYS A 332 -3.65 1.86 -7.63
C CYS A 332 -3.42 3.19 -6.93
N SER A 333 -3.04 3.17 -5.65
CA SER A 333 -2.71 4.39 -4.90
C SER A 333 -1.20 4.66 -4.79
N PHE A 334 -0.36 3.74 -5.21
CA PHE A 334 1.09 3.92 -5.16
C PHE A 334 1.58 4.92 -6.22
N PRO A 335 2.48 5.88 -5.91
CA PRO A 335 3.23 6.04 -4.64
C PRO A 335 2.55 6.96 -3.62
N GLU A 336 1.40 7.55 -3.92
CA GLU A 336 0.82 8.68 -3.19
C GLU A 336 0.31 8.32 -1.80
N MET A 337 -0.23 7.10 -1.62
CA MET A 337 -0.88 6.74 -0.37
C MET A 337 0.08 6.57 0.81
N GLY A 338 1.32 6.19 0.55
CA GLY A 338 2.28 5.80 1.59
C GLY A 338 1.80 4.58 2.39
N GLY A 339 2.58 4.12 3.36
CA GLY A 339 2.28 2.89 4.10
C GLY A 339 2.83 1.65 3.41
N HIS A 340 2.15 0.51 3.58
CA HIS A 340 2.60 -0.76 3.00
C HIS A 340 2.46 -0.77 1.48
N ASP A 341 3.52 -1.19 0.79
CA ASP A 341 3.59 -1.26 -0.67
C ASP A 341 4.06 -2.63 -1.19
N ASP A 342 3.91 -3.65 -0.34
CA ASP A 342 4.39 -5.02 -0.58
C ASP A 342 3.74 -5.67 -1.81
N TYR A 343 2.46 -5.36 -2.07
CA TYR A 343 1.79 -5.81 -3.31
C TYR A 343 2.35 -5.15 -4.57
N VAL A 344 2.90 -3.94 -4.47
CA VAL A 344 3.54 -3.26 -5.61
C VAL A 344 4.79 -4.01 -6.03
N ASP A 345 5.58 -4.49 -5.06
CA ASP A 345 6.76 -5.30 -5.35
C ASP A 345 6.39 -6.67 -5.90
N SER A 346 5.45 -7.37 -5.25
CA SER A 346 4.96 -8.67 -5.72
C SER A 346 4.37 -8.60 -7.15
N LEU A 347 3.57 -7.56 -7.48
CA LEU A 347 3.05 -7.33 -8.83
C LEU A 347 4.16 -7.03 -9.83
N SER A 348 5.02 -6.04 -9.50
CA SER A 348 6.00 -5.53 -10.46
C SER A 348 7.01 -6.59 -10.86
N GLN A 349 7.47 -7.43 -9.91
CA GLN A 349 8.38 -8.54 -10.20
C GLN A 349 7.68 -9.63 -11.02
N ALA A 350 6.43 -9.99 -10.71
CA ALA A 350 5.67 -10.97 -11.46
C ALA A 350 5.48 -10.56 -12.92
N LEU A 351 4.91 -9.37 -13.16
CA LEU A 351 4.65 -8.91 -14.52
C LEU A 351 5.92 -8.68 -15.32
N ARG A 352 7.02 -8.29 -14.65
CA ARG A 352 8.31 -8.13 -15.30
C ARG A 352 8.86 -9.46 -15.79
N ILE A 353 8.87 -10.49 -14.95
CA ILE A 353 9.33 -11.84 -15.35
C ILE A 353 8.44 -12.40 -16.46
N LEU A 354 7.12 -12.31 -16.31
CA LEU A 354 6.17 -12.76 -17.34
C LEU A 354 6.38 -12.06 -18.70
N ARG A 355 6.78 -10.79 -18.69
CA ARG A 355 7.13 -10.06 -19.90
C ARG A 355 8.49 -10.50 -20.46
N ASP A 356 9.51 -10.52 -19.59
CA ASP A 356 10.90 -10.79 -19.99
C ASP A 356 11.06 -12.24 -20.49
N ASP A 357 10.26 -13.18 -19.97
CA ASP A 357 10.17 -14.58 -20.41
C ASP A 357 9.24 -14.77 -21.64
N GLY A 358 8.65 -13.68 -22.17
CA GLY A 358 7.85 -13.70 -23.38
C GLY A 358 6.40 -14.15 -23.22
N TRP A 359 5.92 -14.39 -21.98
CA TRP A 359 4.52 -14.73 -21.73
C TRP A 359 3.56 -13.56 -21.96
N LEU A 360 3.98 -12.33 -21.62
CA LEU A 360 3.19 -11.12 -21.83
C LEU A 360 3.91 -10.20 -22.81
N GLN A 361 3.34 -10.01 -23.99
CA GLN A 361 3.88 -9.14 -25.00
C GLN A 361 2.98 -7.89 -25.16
N LEU A 362 3.61 -6.74 -25.29
CA LEU A 362 2.95 -5.54 -25.77
C LEU A 362 2.97 -5.58 -27.28
N ASP A 363 1.82 -5.58 -27.93
CA ASP A 363 1.68 -5.50 -29.38
C ASP A 363 2.17 -4.12 -29.87
N TYR A 364 3.45 -3.85 -29.68
CA TYR A 364 4.14 -2.68 -30.21
C TYR A 364 5.14 -3.13 -31.26
N LEU A 365 4.84 -2.68 -32.46
CA LEU A 365 5.51 -2.71 -33.74
C LEU A 365 4.89 -3.73 -34.73
N PRO A 366 4.56 -3.26 -35.95
CA PRO A 366 4.50 -4.16 -37.06
C PRO A 366 5.86 -4.89 -37.12
N ALA A 367 5.81 -6.20 -37.25
CA ALA A 367 7.00 -7.01 -37.44
C ALA A 367 7.94 -6.27 -38.41
N ARG A 368 9.02 -5.68 -37.91
CA ARG A 368 10.20 -5.53 -38.72
C ARG A 368 10.67 -6.95 -38.92
N ASP A 369 10.71 -7.37 -40.16
CA ASP A 369 11.35 -8.60 -40.60
C ASP A 369 12.77 -8.67 -40.05
N TYR A 370 12.88 -9.14 -38.82
CA TYR A 370 14.11 -9.77 -38.34
C TYR A 370 13.84 -11.25 -38.49
N ASP A 371 14.33 -11.76 -39.62
CA ASP A 371 14.58 -13.18 -39.87
C ASP A 371 15.50 -13.71 -38.78
N TYR A 372 14.96 -13.97 -37.57
CA TYR A 372 15.55 -14.85 -36.61
C TYR A 372 14.79 -16.18 -36.69
N ALA A 373 15.19 -16.95 -37.70
CA ALA A 373 15.07 -18.38 -37.65
C ALA A 373 15.90 -18.89 -36.45
N ASP A 374 15.34 -18.85 -35.25
CA ASP A 374 15.88 -19.56 -34.13
C ASP A 374 14.74 -20.27 -33.36
N ASP A 375 14.42 -21.45 -33.92
CA ASP A 375 13.55 -22.47 -33.28
C ASP A 375 14.14 -22.98 -31.94
N ASP A 376 15.33 -22.52 -31.56
CA ASP A 376 16.04 -22.92 -30.34
C ASP A 376 15.62 -22.16 -29.10
N VAL A 377 14.96 -20.99 -29.21
CA VAL A 377 14.53 -20.22 -28.04
C VAL A 377 13.32 -20.88 -27.37
N ARG A 378 12.36 -21.41 -28.13
CA ARG A 378 11.23 -22.17 -27.57
C ARG A 378 11.63 -23.48 -26.92
N LYS A 379 12.72 -24.10 -27.37
CA LYS A 379 13.24 -25.33 -26.77
C LYS A 379 14.07 -25.12 -25.50
N ARG A 380 14.60 -23.93 -25.26
CA ARG A 380 15.32 -23.60 -24.01
C ARG A 380 14.43 -23.45 -22.78
N PHE A 381 13.15 -23.21 -22.97
CA PHE A 381 12.18 -22.98 -21.88
C PHE A 381 11.16 -24.11 -21.69
N ALA A 382 11.22 -25.17 -22.47
CA ALA A 382 10.56 -26.42 -22.13
C ALA A 382 11.32 -27.04 -20.96
N ASN A 383 10.76 -26.88 -19.76
CA ASN A 383 11.11 -27.47 -18.47
C ASN A 383 12.49 -28.16 -18.40
N PRO A 384 13.55 -27.50 -17.85
CA PRO A 384 14.85 -28.10 -17.71
C PRO A 384 14.92 -29.30 -16.73
N TYR A 385 13.80 -29.68 -16.13
CA TYR A 385 13.68 -30.77 -15.15
C TYR A 385 12.75 -31.90 -15.58
N ALA A 386 12.32 -31.94 -16.85
CA ALA A 386 11.61 -33.07 -17.39
C ALA A 386 12.60 -34.10 -17.93
N GLN A 387 13.34 -34.79 -17.05
CA GLN A 387 13.95 -36.10 -17.24
C GLN A 387 13.71 -36.95 -16.02
#